data_a4a901be0424dcadd428593e76df25dc
#
_entry.id   a4a901be0424dcadd428593e76df25dc
#
_cell.length_a   1.000
_cell.length_b   1.000
_cell.length_c   1.000
_cell.angle_alpha   90.00
_cell.angle_beta   90.00
_cell.angle_gamma   90.00
#
_symmetry.space_group_name_H-M   'P 1'
#
loop_
_entity.id
_entity.type
_entity.pdbx_description
1 polymer ?
#
loop_
_entity_poly.entity_id
_entity_poly.type
_entity_poly.pdbx_seq_one_letter_code
_entity_poly.pdbx_strand_id
1 'polypeptide(L)'
;MTDAAPVFMVGFAPAGFSSQSGLWPVARQLGAVPLSFEPIWQRYGSFSWRLSDIMKQWGIRHYGSTWNALLPGWDEFRLRRGIPRRTDPFPVHFIWGEFAAPLRVEPYHRKGARVVVSVHCSPRRWNSVWLRPAGYAQADMVVMASVCQRPFVEGGVPPERIRTILHGVLSDYFTPPAERQPRTDKLRLFMLGDTERDHEFTARVAAKLPAEKFEWRIRTASHEKSFYAGIPSVNLLPRLSDAEMLAEYQQADVLAMPMLDSAANNVILESMACGTPVMTNNTGGVPEYVDPDCHFVMSNARNVDEWVEKLLWLERNREVAEQMRPATRAWAEKFDWKIIAEQYRQMYRDVLARG
;
A
#
# COMPACT_ATOMS: atom_id res chain seq x y z
N MET A 1 -6.16 -12.08 -31.15
CA MET A 1 -5.55 -12.10 -29.80
C MET A 1 -4.08 -12.40 -30.03
N THR A 2 -3.22 -11.38 -30.01
CA THR A 2 -1.76 -11.55 -30.12
C THR A 2 -1.30 -12.23 -28.82
N ASP A 3 -0.54 -13.33 -28.96
CA ASP A 3 0.09 -14.07 -27.87
C ASP A 3 1.06 -13.13 -27.11
N ALA A 4 0.51 -12.33 -26.21
CA ALA A 4 1.33 -11.52 -25.32
C ALA A 4 2.11 -12.49 -24.41
N ALA A 5 3.41 -12.28 -24.27
CA ALA A 5 4.24 -13.09 -23.41
C ALA A 5 3.65 -13.15 -21.99
N PRO A 6 3.58 -14.33 -21.36
CA PRO A 6 2.99 -14.46 -20.02
C PRO A 6 3.80 -13.65 -19.01
N VAL A 7 3.11 -12.91 -18.15
CA VAL A 7 3.70 -12.22 -17.02
C VAL A 7 3.68 -13.12 -15.79
N PHE A 8 4.83 -13.36 -15.15
CA PHE A 8 4.91 -14.06 -13.88
C PHE A 8 5.02 -13.03 -12.76
N MET A 9 4.04 -13.00 -11.84
CA MET A 9 4.07 -12.09 -10.70
C MET A 9 4.43 -12.82 -9.42
N VAL A 10 5.57 -12.44 -8.83
CA VAL A 10 6.13 -13.02 -7.62
C VAL A 10 5.77 -12.16 -6.42
N GLY A 11 5.15 -12.75 -5.43
CA GLY A 11 4.79 -12.03 -4.20
C GLY A 11 4.39 -12.97 -3.08
N PHE A 12 4.04 -12.42 -1.94
CA PHE A 12 3.49 -13.15 -0.83
C PHE A 12 2.06 -12.69 -0.55
N ALA A 13 1.22 -13.63 -0.11
CA ALA A 13 -0.13 -13.35 0.37
C ALA A 13 -0.16 -13.71 1.86
N PRO A 14 0.09 -12.77 2.78
CA PRO A 14 0.02 -13.06 4.20
C PRO A 14 -1.37 -13.53 4.58
N ALA A 15 -1.47 -14.55 5.43
CA ALA A 15 -2.76 -15.01 5.94
C ALA A 15 -3.51 -13.83 6.59
N GLY A 16 -4.71 -13.54 6.08
CA GLY A 16 -5.56 -12.49 6.59
C GLY A 16 -5.40 -11.11 5.97
N PHE A 17 -4.69 -10.98 4.88
CA PHE A 17 -4.81 -9.80 4.02
C PHE A 17 -6.03 -9.94 3.11
N SER A 18 -6.67 -8.80 2.82
CA SER A 18 -7.80 -8.75 1.90
C SER A 18 -7.38 -9.20 0.50
N SER A 19 -8.19 -10.04 -0.12
CA SER A 19 -8.01 -10.41 -1.54
C SER A 19 -8.41 -9.30 -2.50
N GLN A 20 -9.08 -8.27 -1.99
CA GLN A 20 -9.59 -7.13 -2.74
C GLN A 20 -8.65 -5.92 -2.70
N SER A 21 -7.66 -5.94 -1.80
CA SER A 21 -6.72 -4.85 -1.56
C SER A 21 -5.29 -5.19 -2.04
N GLY A 22 -4.45 -4.18 -2.15
CA GLY A 22 -3.03 -4.32 -2.51
C GLY A 22 -2.80 -4.59 -4.00
N LEU A 23 -1.70 -5.29 -4.33
CA LEU A 23 -1.23 -5.49 -5.71
C LEU A 23 -1.76 -6.75 -6.40
N TRP A 24 -2.35 -7.70 -5.68
CA TRP A 24 -2.89 -8.91 -6.32
C TRP A 24 -4.03 -8.64 -7.30
N PRO A 25 -4.88 -7.62 -7.11
CA PRO A 25 -5.85 -7.23 -8.13
C PRO A 25 -5.23 -6.92 -9.50
N VAL A 26 -4.07 -6.27 -9.57
CA VAL A 26 -3.43 -6.00 -10.86
C VAL A 26 -2.97 -7.28 -11.56
N ALA A 27 -2.52 -8.30 -10.81
CA ALA A 27 -2.18 -9.59 -11.40
C ALA A 27 -3.37 -10.21 -12.15
N ARG A 28 -4.58 -10.12 -11.58
CA ARG A 28 -5.82 -10.57 -12.23
C ARG A 28 -6.13 -9.76 -13.49
N GLN A 29 -6.00 -8.43 -13.44
CA GLN A 29 -6.23 -7.56 -14.60
C GLN A 29 -5.24 -7.80 -15.74
N LEU A 30 -4.02 -8.20 -15.41
CA LEU A 30 -2.96 -8.51 -16.39
C LEU A 30 -3.04 -9.94 -16.94
N GLY A 31 -3.88 -10.81 -16.36
CA GLY A 31 -3.85 -12.24 -16.66
C GLY A 31 -2.50 -12.87 -16.27
N ALA A 32 -1.83 -12.33 -15.25
CA ALA A 32 -0.52 -12.79 -14.85
C ALA A 32 -0.59 -14.13 -14.12
N VAL A 33 0.46 -14.93 -14.26
CA VAL A 33 0.63 -16.19 -13.51
C VAL A 33 1.18 -15.83 -12.13
N PRO A 34 0.39 -16.02 -11.04
CA PRO A 34 0.84 -15.73 -9.70
C PRO A 34 1.80 -16.80 -9.20
N LEU A 35 2.93 -16.36 -8.67
CA LEU A 35 3.90 -17.20 -7.98
C LEU A 35 3.97 -16.72 -6.52
N SER A 36 3.13 -17.28 -5.67
CA SER A 36 3.10 -16.94 -4.25
C SER A 36 4.03 -17.84 -3.43
N PHE A 37 4.59 -17.27 -2.38
CA PHE A 37 5.34 -17.99 -1.35
C PHE A 37 4.80 -17.62 0.03
N GLU A 38 4.91 -18.58 0.97
CA GLU A 38 4.62 -18.31 2.37
C GLU A 38 5.89 -17.81 3.05
N PRO A 39 5.81 -16.67 3.75
CA PRO A 39 6.93 -16.21 4.57
C PRO A 39 7.30 -17.24 5.63
N ILE A 40 8.60 -17.42 5.86
CA ILE A 40 9.14 -18.41 6.83
C ILE A 40 8.49 -18.28 8.22
N TRP A 41 8.20 -17.08 8.68
CA TRP A 41 7.58 -16.90 10.00
C TRP A 41 6.14 -17.41 10.11
N GLN A 42 5.40 -17.48 9.00
CA GLN A 42 4.07 -18.10 8.99
C GLN A 42 4.17 -19.62 9.12
N ARG A 43 5.26 -20.20 8.59
CA ARG A 43 5.47 -21.65 8.57
C ARG A 43 6.05 -22.21 9.87
N TYR A 44 6.92 -21.44 10.56
CA TYR A 44 7.72 -21.95 11.68
C TYR A 44 7.54 -21.18 13.01
N GLY A 45 6.62 -20.24 13.10
CA GLY A 45 6.29 -19.51 14.33
C GLY A 45 7.44 -18.71 14.94
N SER A 46 7.46 -18.59 16.27
CA SER A 46 8.44 -17.72 16.99
C SER A 46 9.89 -18.17 16.88
N PHE A 47 10.16 -19.45 16.63
CA PHE A 47 11.53 -19.94 16.41
C PHE A 47 12.14 -19.38 15.12
N SER A 48 11.31 -19.11 14.13
CA SER A 48 11.77 -18.56 12.85
C SER A 48 12.25 -17.11 12.92
N TRP A 49 11.80 -16.31 13.90
CA TRP A 49 12.26 -14.94 14.06
C TRP A 49 13.74 -14.83 14.35
N ARG A 50 14.27 -15.69 15.25
CA ARG A 50 15.71 -15.72 15.57
C ARG A 50 16.54 -16.18 14.38
N LEU A 51 16.09 -17.20 13.66
CA LEU A 51 16.76 -17.68 12.46
C LEU A 51 16.68 -16.63 11.33
N SER A 52 15.53 -15.99 11.18
CA SER A 52 15.33 -14.88 10.24
C SER A 52 16.26 -13.71 10.53
N ASP A 53 16.46 -13.34 11.80
CA ASP A 53 17.37 -12.27 12.18
C ASP A 53 18.85 -12.63 11.91
N ILE A 54 19.26 -13.88 12.15
CA ILE A 54 20.60 -14.36 11.81
C ILE A 54 20.82 -14.33 10.29
N MET A 55 19.85 -14.82 9.51
CA MET A 55 19.92 -14.81 8.05
C MET A 55 19.88 -13.38 7.49
N LYS A 56 19.11 -12.50 8.10
CA LYS A 56 19.02 -11.08 7.79
C LYS A 56 20.39 -10.39 8.04
N GLN A 57 20.99 -10.59 9.19
CA GLN A 57 22.32 -10.05 9.50
C GLN A 57 23.39 -10.62 8.56
N TRP A 58 23.31 -11.90 8.24
CA TRP A 58 24.21 -12.54 7.29
C TRP A 58 24.02 -11.96 5.87
N GLY A 59 22.77 -11.80 5.42
CA GLY A 59 22.43 -11.19 4.12
C GLY A 59 22.92 -9.74 4.01
N ILE A 60 22.75 -8.92 5.07
CA ILE A 60 23.28 -7.56 5.14
C ILE A 60 24.79 -7.56 5.04
N ARG A 61 25.47 -8.44 5.78
CA ARG A 61 26.93 -8.50 5.86
C ARG A 61 27.58 -8.91 4.54
N HIS A 62 26.97 -9.87 3.82
CA HIS A 62 27.59 -10.46 2.62
C HIS A 62 27.03 -9.90 1.30
N TYR A 63 25.80 -9.42 1.29
CA TYR A 63 25.12 -8.97 0.07
C TYR A 63 24.56 -7.54 0.16
N GLY A 64 24.68 -6.92 1.33
CA GLY A 64 24.22 -5.54 1.54
C GLY A 64 22.70 -5.36 1.48
N SER A 65 21.90 -6.43 1.58
CA SER A 65 20.44 -6.34 1.53
C SER A 65 19.77 -7.26 2.57
N THR A 66 18.58 -6.87 3.04
CA THR A 66 17.72 -7.65 3.94
C THR A 66 16.84 -8.66 3.24
N TRP A 67 17.04 -8.80 1.98
CA TRP A 67 16.30 -9.64 1.06
C TRP A 67 15.89 -11.00 1.62
N ASN A 68 16.71 -11.60 2.46
CA ASN A 68 16.52 -12.96 2.95
C ASN A 68 15.49 -13.13 4.06
N ALA A 69 14.89 -12.06 4.57
CA ALA A 69 13.92 -12.19 5.65
C ALA A 69 12.63 -12.90 5.21
N LEU A 70 12.25 -12.79 3.94
CA LEU A 70 10.98 -13.28 3.42
C LEU A 70 11.13 -14.35 2.35
N LEU A 71 12.20 -14.32 1.55
CA LEU A 71 12.46 -15.27 0.49
C LEU A 71 13.79 -16.01 0.77
N PRO A 72 13.82 -17.04 1.61
CA PRO A 72 15.02 -17.80 1.81
C PRO A 72 15.47 -18.45 0.49
N GLY A 73 16.76 -18.69 0.37
CA GLY A 73 17.37 -19.21 -0.85
C GLY A 73 16.69 -20.47 -1.41
N TRP A 74 16.07 -21.27 -0.53
CA TRP A 74 15.27 -22.42 -0.92
C TRP A 74 13.96 -22.04 -1.65
N ASP A 75 13.25 -21.03 -1.16
CA ASP A 75 12.01 -20.58 -1.81
C ASP A 75 12.31 -19.90 -3.14
N GLU A 76 13.41 -19.14 -3.24
CA GLU A 76 13.87 -18.61 -4.52
C GLU A 76 14.23 -19.71 -5.50
N PHE A 77 14.92 -20.76 -5.03
CA PHE A 77 15.23 -21.93 -5.87
C PHE A 77 13.95 -22.61 -6.39
N ARG A 78 12.94 -22.80 -5.53
CA ARG A 78 11.63 -23.37 -5.93
C ARG A 78 10.92 -22.45 -6.93
N LEU A 79 10.85 -21.15 -6.65
CA LEU A 79 10.26 -20.15 -7.56
C LEU A 79 10.91 -20.21 -8.94
N ARG A 80 12.24 -20.20 -8.97
CA ARG A 80 12.98 -20.31 -10.23
C ARG A 80 12.68 -21.60 -11.01
N ARG A 81 12.44 -22.70 -10.33
CA ARG A 81 12.01 -23.96 -10.99
C ARG A 81 10.62 -23.85 -11.59
N GLY A 82 9.70 -23.14 -10.95
CA GLY A 82 8.36 -22.87 -11.46
C GLY A 82 8.30 -21.94 -12.66
N ILE A 83 9.36 -21.16 -12.91
CA ILE A 83 9.46 -20.29 -14.08
C ILE A 83 9.99 -21.07 -15.26
N PRO A 84 9.27 -21.15 -16.40
CA PRO A 84 9.70 -21.90 -17.58
C PRO A 84 10.92 -21.24 -18.23
N ARG A 85 11.66 -22.01 -19.03
CA ARG A 85 12.65 -21.49 -19.96
C ARG A 85 11.95 -21.21 -21.28
N ARG A 86 12.15 -19.99 -21.84
CA ARG A 86 11.55 -19.57 -23.10
C ARG A 86 12.61 -18.92 -24.00
N THR A 87 12.41 -19.03 -25.29
CA THR A 87 13.19 -18.32 -26.31
C THR A 87 12.76 -16.86 -26.42
N ASP A 88 11.43 -16.63 -26.35
CA ASP A 88 10.88 -15.29 -26.40
C ASP A 88 10.93 -14.64 -25.01
N PRO A 89 11.39 -13.39 -24.89
CA PRO A 89 11.48 -12.69 -23.61
C PRO A 89 10.12 -12.55 -22.92
N PHE A 90 10.11 -12.63 -21.60
CA PHE A 90 8.89 -12.49 -20.79
C PHE A 90 9.19 -11.84 -19.42
N PRO A 91 8.23 -11.09 -18.83
CA PRO A 91 8.45 -10.44 -17.54
C PRO A 91 8.30 -11.41 -16.35
N VAL A 92 9.22 -11.27 -15.39
CA VAL A 92 9.07 -11.81 -14.02
C VAL A 92 9.08 -10.62 -13.09
N HIS A 93 7.94 -10.34 -12.47
CA HIS A 93 7.71 -9.15 -11.68
C HIS A 93 7.61 -9.47 -10.18
N PHE A 94 8.58 -9.02 -9.41
CA PHE A 94 8.59 -9.08 -7.94
C PHE A 94 7.79 -7.89 -7.40
N ILE A 95 6.56 -8.14 -6.96
CA ILE A 95 5.61 -7.08 -6.58
C ILE A 95 5.82 -6.51 -5.16
N TRP A 96 6.75 -7.07 -4.39
CA TRP A 96 7.16 -6.62 -3.07
C TRP A 96 8.68 -6.62 -2.98
N GLY A 97 9.32 -5.74 -3.73
CA GLY A 97 10.77 -5.70 -3.85
C GLY A 97 11.49 -5.50 -2.52
N GLU A 98 10.86 -4.80 -1.58
CA GLU A 98 11.39 -4.62 -0.23
C GLU A 98 11.59 -5.93 0.51
N PHE A 99 10.83 -6.95 0.15
CA PHE A 99 10.80 -8.21 0.88
C PHE A 99 11.19 -9.41 0.03
N ALA A 100 11.08 -9.33 -1.28
CA ALA A 100 11.15 -10.48 -2.17
C ALA A 100 11.88 -10.22 -3.51
N ALA A 101 12.76 -9.21 -3.59
CA ALA A 101 13.58 -9.02 -4.78
C ALA A 101 14.61 -10.17 -4.93
N PRO A 102 14.96 -10.60 -6.17
CA PRO A 102 15.98 -11.61 -6.37
C PRO A 102 17.36 -11.07 -6.05
N LEU A 103 18.23 -11.88 -5.43
CA LEU A 103 19.63 -11.51 -5.18
C LEU A 103 20.40 -11.31 -6.47
N ARG A 104 20.11 -12.13 -7.45
CA ARG A 104 20.79 -12.16 -8.73
C ARG A 104 19.77 -12.34 -9.86
N VAL A 105 19.87 -11.53 -10.88
CA VAL A 105 18.96 -11.59 -12.03
C VAL A 105 19.41 -12.57 -13.12
N GLU A 106 20.71 -12.88 -13.19
CA GLU A 106 21.20 -13.75 -14.27
C GLU A 106 20.54 -15.15 -14.33
N PRO A 107 20.15 -15.79 -13.22
CA PRO A 107 19.43 -17.06 -13.30
C PRO A 107 18.05 -16.93 -13.99
N TYR A 108 17.46 -15.75 -13.95
CA TYR A 108 16.21 -15.42 -14.63
C TYR A 108 16.47 -15.09 -16.10
N HIS A 109 17.49 -14.26 -16.38
CA HIS A 109 17.91 -13.92 -17.73
C HIS A 109 18.27 -15.17 -18.56
N ARG A 110 18.95 -16.15 -17.94
CA ARG A 110 19.25 -17.45 -18.60
C ARG A 110 18.00 -18.26 -18.98
N LYS A 111 16.83 -17.90 -18.48
CA LYS A 111 15.53 -18.47 -18.86
C LYS A 111 14.76 -17.64 -19.87
N GLY A 112 15.32 -16.52 -20.34
CA GLY A 112 14.66 -15.54 -21.18
C GLY A 112 13.81 -14.52 -20.43
N ALA A 113 13.83 -14.52 -19.07
CA ALA A 113 13.04 -13.58 -18.31
C ALA A 113 13.67 -12.19 -18.25
N ARG A 114 12.83 -11.16 -18.16
CA ARG A 114 13.19 -9.80 -17.75
C ARG A 114 12.65 -9.55 -16.34
N VAL A 115 13.52 -9.10 -15.45
CA VAL A 115 13.20 -8.94 -14.04
C VAL A 115 12.69 -7.52 -13.75
N VAL A 116 11.47 -7.42 -13.27
CA VAL A 116 10.84 -6.18 -12.82
C VAL A 116 10.66 -6.26 -11.30
N VAL A 117 10.89 -5.15 -10.60
CA VAL A 117 10.77 -5.07 -9.14
C VAL A 117 9.95 -3.84 -8.76
N SER A 118 8.84 -4.02 -8.04
CA SER A 118 8.08 -2.90 -7.47
C SER A 118 8.49 -2.61 -6.04
N VAL A 119 8.59 -1.33 -5.69
CA VAL A 119 8.90 -0.83 -4.35
C VAL A 119 7.76 0.04 -3.81
N HIS A 120 7.38 -0.16 -2.54
CA HIS A 120 6.20 0.45 -1.92
C HIS A 120 6.51 1.14 -0.59
N CYS A 121 7.70 0.91 -0.03
CA CYS A 121 8.09 1.58 1.21
C CYS A 121 8.17 3.09 1.04
N SER A 122 7.63 3.80 2.02
CA SER A 122 7.80 5.25 2.12
C SER A 122 9.27 5.62 2.38
N PRO A 123 9.67 6.85 2.05
CA PRO A 123 11.01 7.35 2.35
C PRO A 123 11.43 7.13 3.80
N ARG A 124 10.54 7.38 4.75
CA ARG A 124 10.81 7.22 6.18
C ARG A 124 11.15 5.76 6.54
N ARG A 125 10.47 4.79 5.93
CA ARG A 125 10.71 3.36 6.19
C ARG A 125 11.92 2.81 5.46
N TRP A 126 12.40 3.47 4.43
CA TRP A 126 13.51 2.99 3.62
C TRP A 126 14.72 2.56 4.45
N ASN A 127 15.11 3.41 5.39
CA ASN A 127 16.23 3.11 6.30
C ASN A 127 15.90 2.00 7.31
N SER A 128 14.63 1.93 7.77
CA SER A 128 14.21 0.95 8.79
C SER A 128 14.09 -0.48 8.24
N VAL A 129 13.77 -0.63 6.95
CA VAL A 129 13.71 -1.95 6.29
C VAL A 129 15.02 -2.36 5.62
N TRP A 130 16.10 -1.61 5.85
CA TRP A 130 17.45 -1.89 5.38
C TRP A 130 17.57 -2.01 3.86
N LEU A 131 16.70 -1.31 3.13
CA LEU A 131 16.73 -1.31 1.70
C LEU A 131 17.96 -0.55 1.19
N ARG A 132 18.68 -1.18 0.30
CA ARG A 132 19.78 -0.52 -0.42
C ARG A 132 19.43 -0.46 -1.89
N PRO A 133 19.41 0.72 -2.51
CA PRO A 133 19.11 0.87 -3.94
C PRO A 133 19.99 -0.02 -4.82
N ALA A 134 21.26 -0.24 -4.43
CA ALA A 134 22.18 -1.14 -5.12
C ALA A 134 21.66 -2.58 -5.28
N GLY A 135 20.76 -3.05 -4.40
CA GLY A 135 20.11 -4.36 -4.53
C GLY A 135 19.18 -4.45 -5.74
N TYR A 136 18.68 -3.32 -6.24
CA TYR A 136 17.81 -3.24 -7.41
C TYR A 136 18.55 -2.89 -8.70
N ALA A 137 19.83 -2.54 -8.63
CA ALA A 137 20.63 -2.11 -9.78
C ALA A 137 20.68 -3.14 -10.91
N GLN A 138 20.50 -4.42 -10.60
CA GLN A 138 20.51 -5.51 -11.55
C GLN A 138 19.14 -5.75 -12.23
N ALA A 139 18.05 -5.21 -11.69
CA ALA A 139 16.73 -5.37 -12.29
C ALA A 139 16.63 -4.66 -13.65
N ASP A 140 15.88 -5.24 -14.57
CA ASP A 140 15.63 -4.64 -15.89
C ASP A 140 14.74 -3.40 -15.77
N MET A 141 13.88 -3.37 -14.73
CA MET A 141 13.03 -2.23 -14.37
C MET A 141 12.72 -2.21 -12.86
N VAL A 142 12.72 -1.03 -12.28
CA VAL A 142 12.19 -0.76 -10.93
C VAL A 142 10.97 0.12 -11.03
N VAL A 143 9.88 -0.31 -10.42
CA VAL A 143 8.60 0.42 -10.40
C VAL A 143 8.41 1.02 -9.01
N MET A 144 8.19 2.32 -8.96
CA MET A 144 7.85 3.08 -7.76
C MET A 144 6.35 3.35 -7.72
N ALA A 145 5.75 3.28 -6.54
CA ALA A 145 4.35 3.63 -6.32
C ALA A 145 4.12 5.15 -6.14
N SER A 146 5.20 5.93 -6.01
CA SER A 146 5.17 7.38 -5.82
C SER A 146 6.50 8.02 -6.22
N VAL A 147 6.45 9.25 -6.71
CA VAL A 147 7.65 10.04 -7.04
C VAL A 147 8.49 10.33 -5.78
N CYS A 148 7.90 10.36 -4.60
CA CYS A 148 8.62 10.58 -3.34
C CYS A 148 9.70 9.52 -3.06
N GLN A 149 9.62 8.33 -3.68
CA GLN A 149 10.61 7.27 -3.56
C GLN A 149 11.85 7.47 -4.45
N ARG A 150 11.76 8.35 -5.45
CA ARG A 150 12.80 8.56 -6.47
C ARG A 150 14.19 8.82 -5.91
N PRO A 151 14.41 9.71 -4.92
CA PRO A 151 15.75 9.99 -4.39
C PRO A 151 16.46 8.75 -3.83
N PHE A 152 15.70 7.76 -3.36
CA PHE A 152 16.24 6.51 -2.81
C PHE A 152 16.56 5.50 -3.90
N VAL A 153 15.71 5.39 -4.92
CA VAL A 153 15.87 4.43 -6.01
C VAL A 153 17.00 4.85 -6.94
N GLU A 154 17.09 6.12 -7.30
CA GLU A 154 18.15 6.69 -8.15
C GLU A 154 19.55 6.58 -7.55
N GLY A 155 19.67 6.42 -6.23
CA GLY A 155 20.95 6.17 -5.57
C GLY A 155 21.63 4.85 -5.97
N GLY A 156 20.94 3.95 -6.69
CA GLY A 156 21.48 2.66 -7.11
C GLY A 156 20.93 2.09 -8.41
N VAL A 157 19.92 2.73 -9.01
CA VAL A 157 19.27 2.28 -10.24
C VAL A 157 19.37 3.37 -11.31
N PRO A 158 19.84 3.06 -12.53
CA PRO A 158 19.88 4.03 -13.62
C PRO A 158 18.48 4.59 -13.94
N PRO A 159 18.33 5.91 -14.18
CA PRO A 159 17.02 6.56 -14.37
C PRO A 159 16.15 5.95 -15.47
N GLU A 160 16.76 5.44 -16.55
CA GLU A 160 16.05 4.78 -17.65
C GLU A 160 15.42 3.44 -17.24
N ARG A 161 15.84 2.85 -16.12
CA ARG A 161 15.27 1.63 -15.53
C ARG A 161 14.30 1.93 -14.37
N ILE A 162 13.88 3.16 -14.22
CA ILE A 162 12.93 3.57 -13.19
C ILE A 162 11.62 4.01 -13.84
N ARG A 163 10.50 3.50 -13.32
CA ARG A 163 9.15 3.95 -13.69
C ARG A 163 8.36 4.28 -12.43
N THR A 164 7.60 5.35 -12.47
CA THR A 164 6.54 5.59 -11.50
C THR A 164 5.23 5.10 -12.09
N ILE A 165 4.60 4.13 -11.44
CA ILE A 165 3.25 3.66 -11.73
C ILE A 165 2.49 3.71 -10.42
N LEU A 166 1.50 4.59 -10.33
CA LEU A 166 0.73 4.79 -9.11
C LEU A 166 -0.05 3.52 -8.75
N HIS A 167 -0.33 3.39 -7.45
CA HIS A 167 -1.10 2.25 -6.95
C HIS A 167 -2.57 2.39 -7.35
N GLY A 168 -3.24 1.27 -7.55
CA GLY A 168 -4.64 1.26 -7.95
C GLY A 168 -5.59 0.77 -6.87
N VAL A 169 -6.87 0.81 -7.17
CA VAL A 169 -7.98 0.33 -6.35
C VAL A 169 -8.97 -0.49 -7.20
N LEU A 170 -9.64 -1.48 -6.60
CA LEU A 170 -10.77 -2.16 -7.23
C LEU A 170 -12.04 -1.30 -7.07
N SER A 171 -12.26 -0.39 -7.99
CA SER A 171 -13.42 0.51 -7.93
C SER A 171 -14.76 -0.19 -8.13
N ASP A 172 -14.78 -1.40 -8.72
CA ASP A 172 -15.99 -2.24 -8.81
C ASP A 172 -16.33 -2.92 -7.48
N TYR A 173 -15.37 -3.12 -6.59
CA TYR A 173 -15.60 -3.69 -5.26
C TYR A 173 -15.82 -2.61 -4.21
N PHE A 174 -14.90 -1.64 -4.15
CA PHE A 174 -15.03 -0.47 -3.28
C PHE A 174 -15.96 0.54 -3.96
N THR A 175 -17.23 0.49 -3.61
CA THR A 175 -18.28 1.32 -4.20
C THR A 175 -18.99 2.15 -3.13
N PRO A 176 -19.55 3.30 -3.48
CA PRO A 176 -20.50 3.97 -2.61
C PRO A 176 -21.66 3.02 -2.23
N PRO A 177 -22.28 3.17 -1.05
CA PRO A 177 -23.43 2.37 -0.69
C PRO A 177 -24.63 2.70 -1.60
N ALA A 178 -25.47 1.70 -1.90
CA ALA A 178 -26.72 1.92 -2.67
C ALA A 178 -27.66 2.89 -1.94
N GLU A 179 -27.74 2.73 -0.62
CA GLU A 179 -28.42 3.66 0.27
C GLU A 179 -27.50 3.89 1.48
N ARG A 180 -27.28 5.15 1.79
CA ARG A 180 -26.55 5.50 3.00
C ARG A 180 -27.50 5.43 4.20
N GLN A 181 -27.07 4.76 5.25
CA GLN A 181 -27.84 4.76 6.50
C GLN A 181 -28.04 6.19 7.01
N PRO A 182 -29.17 6.48 7.67
CA PRO A 182 -29.41 7.77 8.28
C PRO A 182 -28.23 8.19 9.15
N ARG A 183 -27.85 9.46 9.05
CA ARG A 183 -26.75 10.01 9.85
C ARG A 183 -27.08 9.87 11.34
N THR A 184 -26.09 9.44 12.09
CA THR A 184 -26.16 9.50 13.55
C THR A 184 -25.97 10.95 14.04
N ASP A 185 -26.28 11.24 15.29
CA ASP A 185 -26.00 12.55 15.89
C ASP A 185 -24.50 12.87 15.96
N LYS A 186 -23.63 11.83 15.86
CA LYS A 186 -22.18 11.96 15.88
C LYS A 186 -21.60 12.01 14.47
N LEU A 187 -20.56 12.83 14.29
CA LEU A 187 -19.70 12.76 13.10
C LEU A 187 -18.86 11.47 13.20
N ARG A 188 -19.05 10.56 12.22
CA ARG A 188 -18.35 9.28 12.20
C ARG A 188 -17.05 9.40 11.41
N LEU A 189 -15.95 9.27 12.11
CA LEU A 189 -14.61 9.21 11.54
C LEU A 189 -14.15 7.75 11.46
N PHE A 190 -13.38 7.41 10.43
CA PHE A 190 -12.77 6.09 10.30
C PHE A 190 -11.26 6.19 10.12
N MET A 191 -10.52 5.22 10.66
CA MET A 191 -9.08 5.03 10.46
C MET A 191 -8.75 3.55 10.46
N LEU A 192 -7.89 3.12 9.52
CA LEU A 192 -7.50 1.71 9.37
C LEU A 192 -5.99 1.57 9.17
N GLY A 193 -5.39 0.61 9.87
CA GLY A 193 -4.01 0.14 9.67
C GLY A 193 -3.01 0.72 10.65
N ASP A 194 -1.77 0.23 10.55
CA ASP A 194 -0.70 0.50 11.51
C ASP A 194 0.49 1.21 10.86
N THR A 195 0.85 0.75 9.66
CA THR A 195 2.08 1.20 8.98
C THR A 195 1.98 2.68 8.58
N GLU A 196 2.90 3.50 9.09
CA GLU A 196 3.00 4.95 8.83
C GLU A 196 1.76 5.75 9.23
N ARG A 197 0.86 5.21 10.09
CA ARG A 197 -0.20 5.99 10.73
C ARG A 197 0.36 6.65 11.98
N ASP A 198 -0.05 7.91 12.23
CA ASP A 198 0.36 8.64 13.42
C ASP A 198 -0.65 8.41 14.56
N HIS A 199 -0.61 7.22 15.18
CA HIS A 199 -1.55 6.82 16.24
C HIS A 199 -1.44 7.69 17.47
N GLU A 200 -0.24 8.09 17.87
CA GLU A 200 -0.03 9.00 19.00
C GLU A 200 -0.68 10.36 18.76
N PHE A 201 -0.45 10.93 17.59
CA PHE A 201 -1.05 12.21 17.21
C PHE A 201 -2.59 12.08 17.11
N THR A 202 -3.09 11.01 16.50
CA THR A 202 -4.52 10.72 16.39
C THR A 202 -5.17 10.68 17.77
N ALA A 203 -4.54 10.02 18.74
CA ALA A 203 -5.05 9.93 20.11
C ALA A 203 -5.10 11.31 20.80
N ARG A 204 -4.08 12.16 20.57
CA ARG A 204 -4.04 13.53 21.09
C ARG A 204 -5.15 14.40 20.50
N VAL A 205 -5.47 14.25 19.23
CA VAL A 205 -6.60 14.94 18.59
C VAL A 205 -7.91 14.41 19.16
N ALA A 206 -8.10 13.09 19.19
CA ALA A 206 -9.33 12.46 19.67
C ALA A 206 -9.66 12.79 21.13
N ALA A 207 -8.64 12.93 21.99
CA ALA A 207 -8.81 13.30 23.39
C ALA A 207 -9.40 14.71 23.58
N LYS A 208 -9.28 15.60 22.59
CA LYS A 208 -9.87 16.95 22.62
C LYS A 208 -11.27 17.02 21.98
N LEU A 209 -11.75 15.95 21.37
CA LEU A 209 -13.07 15.92 20.72
C LEU A 209 -14.17 15.51 21.69
N PRO A 210 -15.31 16.24 21.73
CA PRO A 210 -16.45 15.90 22.58
C PRO A 210 -17.10 14.59 22.11
N ALA A 211 -17.15 13.60 23.00
CA ALA A 211 -17.59 12.24 22.69
C ALA A 211 -19.09 12.14 22.31
N GLU A 212 -19.90 13.12 22.71
CA GLU A 212 -21.29 13.23 22.31
C GLU A 212 -21.47 13.65 20.86
N LYS A 213 -20.44 14.25 20.24
CA LYS A 213 -20.47 14.75 18.86
C LYS A 213 -19.64 13.93 17.87
N PHE A 214 -18.70 13.13 18.38
CA PHE A 214 -17.75 12.38 17.56
C PHE A 214 -17.74 10.89 17.90
N GLU A 215 -17.60 10.06 16.88
CA GLU A 215 -17.24 8.66 16.97
C GLU A 215 -16.06 8.39 16.01
N TRP A 216 -14.87 8.17 16.56
CA TRP A 216 -13.71 7.77 15.75
C TRP A 216 -13.52 6.26 15.82
N ARG A 217 -13.92 5.58 14.78
CA ARG A 217 -13.80 4.13 14.63
C ARG A 217 -12.42 3.79 14.11
N ILE A 218 -11.64 3.08 14.91
CA ILE A 218 -10.23 2.82 14.63
C ILE A 218 -9.96 1.31 14.65
N ARG A 219 -9.46 0.78 13.55
CA ARG A 219 -8.93 -0.58 13.50
C ARG A 219 -7.41 -0.52 13.39
N THR A 220 -6.72 -1.05 14.40
CA THR A 220 -5.26 -1.05 14.51
C THR A 220 -4.73 -2.32 15.18
N ALA A 221 -3.42 -2.55 15.14
CA ALA A 221 -2.76 -3.65 15.84
C ALA A 221 -2.79 -3.47 17.37
N SER A 222 -2.55 -4.54 18.09
CA SER A 222 -2.70 -4.55 19.54
C SER A 222 -1.77 -3.59 20.28
N HIS A 223 -0.56 -3.37 19.77
CA HIS A 223 0.42 -2.48 20.40
C HIS A 223 0.07 -0.99 20.29
N GLU A 224 -0.68 -0.60 19.25
CA GLU A 224 -1.11 0.80 19.08
C GLU A 224 -2.37 1.14 19.89
N LYS A 225 -3.12 0.14 20.31
CA LYS A 225 -4.37 0.34 21.06
C LYS A 225 -4.20 1.09 22.37
N SER A 226 -3.03 0.99 22.99
CA SER A 226 -2.71 1.66 24.25
C SER A 226 -2.78 3.18 24.16
N PHE A 227 -2.52 3.78 22.99
CA PHE A 227 -2.66 5.23 22.80
C PHE A 227 -4.09 5.72 23.00
N TYR A 228 -5.09 4.87 22.80
CA TYR A 228 -6.51 5.24 22.83
C TYR A 228 -7.21 4.92 24.14
N ALA A 229 -6.47 4.43 25.13
CA ALA A 229 -7.05 4.07 26.42
C ALA A 229 -7.71 5.27 27.11
N GLY A 230 -8.98 5.13 27.48
CA GLY A 230 -9.73 6.17 28.18
C GLY A 230 -10.19 7.36 27.34
N ILE A 231 -10.11 7.28 26.02
CA ILE A 231 -10.62 8.33 25.11
C ILE A 231 -12.05 7.98 24.67
N PRO A 232 -13.09 8.68 25.20
CA PRO A 232 -14.48 8.28 24.98
C PRO A 232 -15.00 8.44 23.55
N SER A 233 -14.36 9.30 22.74
CA SER A 233 -14.70 9.51 21.32
C SER A 233 -14.17 8.40 20.42
N VAL A 234 -13.32 7.48 20.92
CA VAL A 234 -12.69 6.40 20.15
C VAL A 234 -13.40 5.07 20.38
N ASN A 235 -13.73 4.41 19.28
CA ASN A 235 -14.22 3.04 19.23
C ASN A 235 -13.19 2.14 18.54
N LEU A 236 -12.50 1.30 19.31
CA LEU A 236 -11.49 0.37 18.79
C LEU A 236 -12.17 -0.86 18.20
N LEU A 237 -12.04 -1.03 16.90
CA LEU A 237 -12.63 -2.15 16.16
C LEU A 237 -11.80 -3.43 16.29
N PRO A 238 -12.46 -4.60 16.27
CA PRO A 238 -11.79 -5.89 16.12
C PRO A 238 -11.19 -6.03 14.72
N ARG A 239 -10.67 -7.20 14.40
CA ARG A 239 -10.32 -7.53 13.03
C ARG A 239 -11.60 -7.58 12.18
N LEU A 240 -11.57 -6.88 11.06
CA LEU A 240 -12.69 -6.80 10.13
C LEU A 240 -12.50 -7.81 8.98
N SER A 241 -13.60 -8.38 8.51
CA SER A 241 -13.69 -9.03 7.21
C SER A 241 -13.69 -7.99 6.08
N ASP A 242 -13.51 -8.43 4.84
CA ASP A 242 -13.57 -7.54 3.67
C ASP A 242 -14.91 -6.80 3.57
N ALA A 243 -16.03 -7.49 3.87
CA ALA A 243 -17.36 -6.89 3.85
C ALA A 243 -17.57 -5.85 4.98
N GLU A 244 -17.11 -6.15 6.20
CA GLU A 244 -17.16 -5.21 7.32
C GLU A 244 -16.28 -3.99 7.06
N MET A 245 -15.11 -4.18 6.48
CA MET A 245 -14.21 -3.08 6.09
C MET A 245 -14.85 -2.18 5.03
N LEU A 246 -15.49 -2.78 4.01
CA LEU A 246 -16.25 -2.03 3.01
C LEU A 246 -17.37 -1.21 3.66
N ALA A 247 -18.12 -1.80 4.60
CA ALA A 247 -19.18 -1.11 5.31
C ALA A 247 -18.65 0.07 6.15
N GLU A 248 -17.49 -0.07 6.80
CA GLU A 248 -16.86 1.03 7.53
C GLU A 248 -16.50 2.20 6.59
N TYR A 249 -15.92 1.95 5.42
CA TYR A 249 -15.66 3.00 4.44
C TYR A 249 -16.94 3.68 3.98
N GLN A 250 -17.98 2.91 3.66
CA GLN A 250 -19.24 3.44 3.14
C GLN A 250 -19.99 4.31 4.14
N GLN A 251 -19.93 3.94 5.44
CA GLN A 251 -20.70 4.59 6.49
C GLN A 251 -19.96 5.76 7.16
N ALA A 252 -18.63 5.83 7.03
CA ALA A 252 -17.89 6.97 7.57
C ALA A 252 -18.29 8.29 6.90
N ASP A 253 -18.35 9.36 7.67
CA ASP A 253 -18.50 10.71 7.11
C ASP A 253 -17.17 11.15 6.48
N VAL A 254 -16.06 10.83 7.12
CA VAL A 254 -14.70 11.14 6.68
C VAL A 254 -13.74 10.02 7.09
N LEU A 255 -12.84 9.62 6.20
CA LEU A 255 -11.63 8.89 6.59
C LEU A 255 -10.66 9.90 7.19
N ALA A 256 -10.52 9.93 8.50
CA ALA A 256 -9.58 10.82 9.18
C ALA A 256 -8.32 10.05 9.56
N MET A 257 -7.22 10.31 8.84
CA MET A 257 -6.02 9.50 8.93
C MET A 257 -4.74 10.35 8.92
N PRO A 258 -4.29 10.81 10.10
CA PRO A 258 -2.97 11.42 10.24
C PRO A 258 -1.87 10.42 9.88
N MET A 259 -0.93 10.86 9.03
CA MET A 259 0.15 10.02 8.51
C MET A 259 1.50 10.52 8.98
N LEU A 260 2.41 9.60 9.30
CA LEU A 260 3.83 9.89 9.51
C LEU A 260 4.57 10.04 8.17
N ASP A 261 4.21 9.20 7.20
CA ASP A 261 4.71 9.21 5.83
C ASP A 261 3.84 8.29 4.94
N SER A 262 4.00 8.36 3.63
CA SER A 262 3.34 7.46 2.68
C SER A 262 4.09 7.40 1.35
N ALA A 263 4.16 6.25 0.70
CA ALA A 263 4.39 6.17 -0.74
C ALA A 263 3.04 6.05 -1.46
N ALA A 264 2.34 4.93 -1.23
CA ALA A 264 0.96 4.71 -1.66
C ALA A 264 0.14 4.18 -0.47
N ASN A 265 -1.15 4.45 -0.46
CA ASN A 265 -1.99 4.05 0.65
C ASN A 265 -3.33 3.47 0.18
N ASN A 266 -3.48 2.14 0.30
CA ASN A 266 -4.71 1.46 -0.11
C ASN A 266 -5.94 2.00 0.60
N VAL A 267 -5.84 2.28 1.91
CA VAL A 267 -6.96 2.75 2.74
C VAL A 267 -7.51 4.08 2.23
N ILE A 268 -6.63 4.99 1.79
CA ILE A 268 -7.03 6.26 1.16
C ILE A 268 -7.79 5.97 -0.15
N LEU A 269 -7.22 5.15 -1.04
CA LEU A 269 -7.83 4.82 -2.32
C LEU A 269 -9.17 4.11 -2.16
N GLU A 270 -9.26 3.16 -1.24
CA GLU A 270 -10.47 2.39 -0.94
C GLU A 270 -11.58 3.28 -0.38
N SER A 271 -11.24 4.18 0.55
CA SER A 271 -12.18 5.18 1.08
C SER A 271 -12.72 6.09 -0.01
N MET A 272 -11.82 6.64 -0.84
CA MET A 272 -12.21 7.50 -1.96
C MET A 272 -13.09 6.76 -2.97
N ALA A 273 -12.79 5.50 -3.26
CA ALA A 273 -13.59 4.65 -4.14
C ALA A 273 -15.01 4.40 -3.57
N CYS A 274 -15.18 4.35 -2.26
CA CYS A 274 -16.47 4.33 -1.58
C CYS A 274 -17.17 5.72 -1.56
N GLY A 275 -16.57 6.74 -2.17
CA GLY A 275 -17.07 8.11 -2.14
C GLY A 275 -16.87 8.80 -0.80
N THR A 276 -16.07 8.26 0.11
CA THR A 276 -15.85 8.84 1.43
C THR A 276 -14.65 9.77 1.41
N PRO A 277 -14.84 11.08 1.66
CA PRO A 277 -13.77 12.06 1.65
C PRO A 277 -12.67 11.72 2.67
N VAL A 278 -11.46 12.11 2.35
CA VAL A 278 -10.28 11.85 3.19
C VAL A 278 -9.85 13.14 3.88
N MET A 279 -9.53 13.05 5.16
CA MET A 279 -8.80 14.06 5.93
C MET A 279 -7.44 13.48 6.31
N THR A 280 -6.37 14.03 5.74
CA THR A 280 -4.99 13.57 5.94
C THR A 280 -4.02 14.73 5.80
N ASN A 281 -2.77 14.54 6.22
CA ASN A 281 -1.75 15.58 6.08
C ASN A 281 -0.94 15.42 4.78
N ASN A 282 -0.38 16.52 4.31
CA ASN A 282 0.42 16.60 3.09
C ASN A 282 1.83 16.02 3.33
N THR A 283 1.98 14.69 3.22
CA THR A 283 3.26 14.00 3.44
C THR A 283 3.54 12.94 2.38
N GLY A 284 4.82 12.72 2.07
CA GLY A 284 5.28 11.67 1.15
C GLY A 284 4.57 11.71 -0.21
N GLY A 285 3.97 10.59 -0.59
CA GLY A 285 3.20 10.44 -1.84
C GLY A 285 1.74 10.88 -1.77
N VAL A 286 1.24 11.36 -0.62
CA VAL A 286 -0.16 11.80 -0.48
C VAL A 286 -0.60 12.77 -1.59
N PRO A 287 0.20 13.79 -1.98
CA PRO A 287 -0.20 14.74 -3.02
C PRO A 287 -0.43 14.12 -4.40
N GLU A 288 0.08 12.93 -4.65
CA GLU A 288 -0.13 12.23 -5.93
C GLU A 288 -1.47 11.48 -5.99
N TYR A 289 -2.07 11.23 -4.82
CA TYR A 289 -3.30 10.45 -4.66
C TYR A 289 -4.51 11.27 -4.21
N VAL A 290 -4.29 12.35 -3.47
CA VAL A 290 -5.35 13.11 -2.79
C VAL A 290 -5.46 14.51 -3.39
N ASP A 291 -6.60 14.78 -4.02
CA ASP A 291 -6.91 16.08 -4.61
C ASP A 291 -7.48 17.01 -3.51
N PRO A 292 -6.86 18.16 -3.23
CA PRO A 292 -7.35 19.07 -2.21
C PRO A 292 -8.73 19.69 -2.52
N ASP A 293 -9.19 19.64 -3.78
CA ASP A 293 -10.50 20.18 -4.17
C ASP A 293 -11.66 19.30 -3.70
N CYS A 294 -11.40 18.02 -3.44
CA CYS A 294 -12.43 17.08 -2.96
C CYS A 294 -12.04 16.33 -1.68
N HIS A 295 -11.02 16.82 -0.95
CA HIS A 295 -10.54 16.24 0.30
C HIS A 295 -10.03 17.33 1.26
N PHE A 296 -9.81 16.95 2.52
CA PHE A 296 -9.29 17.82 3.56
C PHE A 296 -7.80 17.55 3.76
N VAL A 297 -6.95 18.30 3.07
CA VAL A 297 -5.49 18.17 3.18
C VAL A 297 -4.98 19.11 4.26
N MET A 298 -4.48 18.54 5.35
CA MET A 298 -3.97 19.25 6.51
C MET A 298 -2.48 19.57 6.35
N SER A 299 -2.00 20.55 7.13
CA SER A 299 -0.56 20.85 7.18
C SER A 299 0.22 19.63 7.74
N ASN A 300 1.51 19.56 7.42
CA ASN A 300 2.38 18.49 7.94
C ASN A 300 3.01 18.86 9.30
N ALA A 301 2.53 19.90 9.96
CA ALA A 301 3.11 20.44 11.19
C ALA A 301 2.77 19.61 12.46
N ARG A 302 1.95 18.54 12.37
CA ARG A 302 1.41 17.79 13.52
C ARG A 302 0.75 18.71 14.56
N ASN A 303 0.01 19.70 14.09
CA ASN A 303 -0.71 20.65 14.93
C ASN A 303 -2.06 20.06 15.36
N VAL A 304 -2.18 19.70 16.64
CA VAL A 304 -3.40 19.11 17.20
C VAL A 304 -4.58 20.07 17.09
N ASP A 305 -4.36 21.37 17.36
CA ASP A 305 -5.44 22.35 17.39
C ASP A 305 -6.00 22.59 15.98
N GLU A 306 -5.15 22.63 14.94
CA GLU A 306 -5.58 22.71 13.54
C GLU A 306 -6.52 21.54 13.16
N TRP A 307 -6.20 20.32 13.58
CA TRP A 307 -7.04 19.15 13.32
C TRP A 307 -8.36 19.20 14.11
N VAL A 308 -8.30 19.58 15.38
CA VAL A 308 -9.49 19.72 16.24
C VAL A 308 -10.43 20.79 15.68
N GLU A 309 -9.92 21.96 15.33
CA GLU A 309 -10.70 23.06 14.74
C GLU A 309 -11.38 22.62 13.44
N LYS A 310 -10.63 21.94 12.56
CA LYS A 310 -11.18 21.43 11.28
C LYS A 310 -12.27 20.38 11.52
N LEU A 311 -12.08 19.46 12.44
CA LEU A 311 -13.08 18.45 12.79
C LEU A 311 -14.33 19.06 13.44
N LEU A 312 -14.18 20.02 14.35
CA LEU A 312 -15.30 20.77 14.93
C LEU A 312 -16.05 21.60 13.89
N TRP A 313 -15.34 22.14 12.91
CA TRP A 313 -15.96 22.81 11.79
C TRP A 313 -16.75 21.82 10.92
N LEU A 314 -16.19 20.65 10.60
CA LEU A 314 -16.87 19.59 9.86
C LEU A 314 -18.10 19.05 10.58
N GLU A 315 -18.06 18.93 11.88
CA GLU A 315 -19.22 18.49 12.68
C GLU A 315 -20.40 19.47 12.54
N ARG A 316 -20.13 20.77 12.46
CA ARG A 316 -21.13 21.81 12.24
C ARG A 316 -21.57 21.97 10.77
N ASN A 317 -20.77 21.48 9.82
CA ASN A 317 -20.96 21.63 8.38
C ASN A 317 -20.88 20.27 7.68
N ARG A 318 -21.61 19.27 8.18
CA ARG A 318 -21.54 17.88 7.70
C ARG A 318 -21.92 17.72 6.24
N GLU A 319 -22.77 18.61 5.72
CA GLU A 319 -23.20 18.66 4.33
C GLU A 319 -22.02 18.85 3.37
N VAL A 320 -20.93 19.50 3.80
CA VAL A 320 -19.73 19.69 2.97
C VAL A 320 -19.09 18.34 2.63
N ALA A 321 -18.90 17.47 3.62
CA ALA A 321 -18.37 16.13 3.38
C ALA A 321 -19.30 15.31 2.47
N GLU A 322 -20.62 15.49 2.60
CA GLU A 322 -21.59 14.81 1.73
C GLU A 322 -21.53 15.30 0.30
N GLN A 323 -21.45 16.62 0.10
CA GLN A 323 -21.32 17.23 -1.22
C GLN A 323 -20.03 16.84 -1.95
N MET A 324 -18.96 16.53 -1.21
CA MET A 324 -17.68 16.09 -1.77
C MET A 324 -17.72 14.65 -2.31
N ARG A 325 -18.64 13.79 -1.85
CA ARG A 325 -18.65 12.35 -2.18
C ARG A 325 -18.63 12.02 -3.67
N PRO A 326 -19.44 12.66 -4.54
CA PRO A 326 -19.39 12.35 -5.97
C PRO A 326 -18.04 12.69 -6.60
N ALA A 327 -17.45 13.83 -6.25
CA ALA A 327 -16.14 14.25 -6.74
C ALA A 327 -15.02 13.32 -6.21
N THR A 328 -15.08 12.94 -4.93
CA THR A 328 -14.20 11.95 -4.31
C THR A 328 -14.22 10.62 -5.05
N ARG A 329 -15.41 10.11 -5.39
CA ARG A 329 -15.57 8.88 -6.17
C ARG A 329 -14.97 9.01 -7.57
N ALA A 330 -15.33 10.07 -8.29
CA ALA A 330 -14.82 10.33 -9.63
C ALA A 330 -13.30 10.48 -9.67
N TRP A 331 -12.70 11.04 -8.62
CA TRP A 331 -11.24 11.11 -8.47
C TRP A 331 -10.62 9.73 -8.29
N ALA A 332 -11.19 8.88 -7.42
CA ALA A 332 -10.70 7.53 -7.17
C ALA A 332 -10.75 6.63 -8.41
N GLU A 333 -11.73 6.81 -9.30
CA GLU A 333 -11.86 6.04 -10.53
C GLU A 333 -10.69 6.21 -11.48
N LYS A 334 -9.94 7.30 -11.40
CA LYS A 334 -8.69 7.50 -12.14
C LYS A 334 -7.60 6.50 -11.75
N PHE A 335 -7.70 5.92 -10.55
CA PHE A 335 -6.81 4.91 -10.02
C PHE A 335 -7.38 3.48 -10.13
N ASP A 336 -8.43 3.26 -10.94
CA ASP A 336 -8.93 1.89 -11.13
C ASP A 336 -7.82 0.98 -11.64
N TRP A 337 -7.74 -0.25 -11.08
CA TRP A 337 -6.73 -1.23 -11.51
C TRP A 337 -6.81 -1.57 -13.00
N LYS A 338 -7.94 -1.39 -13.67
CA LYS A 338 -8.04 -1.56 -15.13
C LYS A 338 -7.21 -0.50 -15.86
N ILE A 339 -7.23 0.74 -15.38
CA ILE A 339 -6.45 1.85 -15.95
C ILE A 339 -4.96 1.67 -15.63
N ILE A 340 -4.65 1.39 -14.38
CA ILE A 340 -3.27 1.19 -13.91
C ILE A 340 -2.62 -0.03 -14.59
N ALA A 341 -3.38 -1.10 -14.84
CA ALA A 341 -2.87 -2.28 -15.54
C ALA A 341 -2.37 -1.96 -16.96
N GLU A 342 -2.96 -0.99 -17.66
CA GLU A 342 -2.45 -0.58 -19.00
C GLU A 342 -1.06 0.05 -18.91
N GLN A 343 -0.78 0.82 -17.84
CA GLN A 343 0.56 1.37 -17.61
C GLN A 343 1.58 0.25 -17.37
N TYR A 344 1.19 -0.80 -16.62
CA TYR A 344 2.03 -1.99 -16.46
C TYR A 344 2.25 -2.73 -17.78
N ARG A 345 1.20 -2.92 -18.59
CA ARG A 345 1.34 -3.55 -19.92
C ARG A 345 2.30 -2.78 -20.81
N GLN A 346 2.18 -1.44 -20.82
CA GLN A 346 3.11 -0.61 -21.60
C GLN A 346 4.54 -0.74 -21.07
N MET A 347 4.74 -0.68 -19.77
CA MET A 347 6.05 -0.86 -19.15
C MET A 347 6.67 -2.22 -19.50
N TYR A 348 5.89 -3.31 -19.47
CA TYR A 348 6.40 -4.63 -19.88
C TYR A 348 6.81 -4.65 -21.35
N ARG A 349 6.03 -4.06 -22.26
CA ARG A 349 6.42 -3.93 -23.67
C ARG A 349 7.76 -3.19 -23.81
N ASP A 350 7.92 -2.08 -23.09
CA ASP A 350 9.16 -1.28 -23.11
C ASP A 350 10.36 -2.09 -22.59
N VAL A 351 10.18 -2.87 -21.54
CA VAL A 351 11.24 -3.72 -20.96
C VAL A 351 11.63 -4.85 -21.91
N LEU A 352 10.66 -5.49 -22.57
CA LEU A 352 10.91 -6.58 -23.52
C LEU A 352 11.58 -6.09 -24.80
N ALA A 353 11.30 -4.86 -25.22
CA ALA A 353 11.89 -4.26 -26.43
C ALA A 353 13.36 -3.85 -26.26
N ARG A 354 13.86 -3.70 -25.04
CA ARG A 354 15.25 -3.28 -24.75
C ARG A 354 16.27 -4.43 -24.79
N GLY A 355 15.81 -5.62 -24.90
CA GLY A 355 16.65 -6.82 -24.81
C GLY A 355 16.75 -7.58 -26.04
#